data_04c8114250baab4fa2f8437866d22153
#
_entry.id   04c8114250baab4fa2f8437866d22153
#
_cell.length_a   1.000
_cell.length_b   1.000
_cell.length_c   1.000
_cell.angle_alpha   90.00
_cell.angle_beta   90.00
_cell.angle_gamma   90.00
#
_symmetry.space_group_name_H-M   'P 1'
#
loop_
_entity.id
_entity.type
_entity.pdbx_description
1 polymer ?
#
loop_
_entity_poly.entity_id
_entity_poly.type
_entity_poly.pdbx_seq_one_letter_code
_entity_poly.pdbx_strand_id
1 'polypeptide(L)'
;MTQQKKQWSAIIIMIALFAMIAFVTNLCSPMAIIVKNDFGASNVLAQIGNYGNFIAYLVMGIPAGMLIAKYGYKKTALIGLAIGIIGILIQWLSGHVGKESAFLVYLIGAFTSGFTMCILNCVVNPMLNLLGGGGNKGNQLIQLGGVFNSTAAVACYILMGALIGDAAKAHIADATPALMIALAIFVIAFVVIMFTKIEEPEQAPVDTSLIKGALSHRHFALGALAIFLYMSVEVGTPTYILQYLTSKGIPASTVGLIVAVYWLMMLIGRFVGASIGAKISSRAMITTVASATLLLVSFGMFSPETSTVEVPGIDWASLSVIWQEVPVGILAFLLVGLCTSVMWGGIFNMAVEGLGKYTAIASGIFMTMVFGCAVMVAIQGWVADMTDYMTSYWVVLFSAAYILFYAAIGSKPVSYTHLTLPTILLV
;
A
#
# COMPACT_ATOMS: atom_id res chain seq x y z
N MET A 1 -5.83 33.04 -15.56
CA MET A 1 -5.79 31.86 -14.70
C MET A 1 -6.99 31.95 -13.76
N THR A 2 -8.10 31.32 -14.12
CA THR A 2 -9.30 31.22 -13.28
C THR A 2 -8.93 30.39 -12.04
N GLN A 3 -9.08 30.96 -10.84
CA GLN A 3 -8.97 30.24 -9.58
C GLN A 3 -9.99 29.10 -9.61
N GLN A 4 -9.51 27.87 -9.81
CA GLN A 4 -10.34 26.67 -9.76
C GLN A 4 -10.91 26.58 -8.34
N LYS A 5 -12.23 26.72 -8.21
CA LYS A 5 -12.92 26.68 -6.93
C LYS A 5 -12.59 25.35 -6.25
N LYS A 6 -11.95 25.41 -5.09
CA LYS A 6 -11.45 24.23 -4.40
C LYS A 6 -12.62 23.28 -4.11
N GLN A 7 -12.60 22.10 -4.70
CA GLN A 7 -13.67 21.09 -4.57
C GLN A 7 -13.52 20.30 -3.26
N TRP A 8 -13.82 20.93 -2.14
CA TRP A 8 -13.63 20.32 -0.83
C TRP A 8 -14.40 19.00 -0.65
N SER A 9 -15.60 18.88 -1.21
CA SER A 9 -16.38 17.63 -1.15
C SER A 9 -15.67 16.48 -1.84
N ALA A 10 -15.09 16.70 -3.03
CA ALA A 10 -14.32 15.70 -3.75
C ALA A 10 -13.05 15.31 -2.99
N ILE A 11 -12.33 16.28 -2.41
CA ILE A 11 -11.13 16.02 -1.59
C ILE A 11 -11.48 15.14 -0.39
N ILE A 12 -12.52 15.50 0.37
CA ILE A 12 -12.95 14.74 1.56
C ILE A 12 -13.34 13.32 1.18
N ILE A 13 -14.07 13.13 0.09
CA ILE A 13 -14.45 11.80 -0.39
C ILE A 13 -13.24 10.98 -0.80
N MET A 14 -12.29 11.57 -1.54
CA MET A 14 -11.06 10.83 -1.93
C MET A 14 -10.23 10.45 -0.70
N ILE A 15 -10.12 11.31 0.30
CA ILE A 15 -9.45 11.01 1.57
C ILE A 15 -10.19 9.88 2.31
N ALA A 16 -11.52 9.93 2.39
CA ALA A 16 -12.32 8.89 3.02
C ALA A 16 -12.18 7.54 2.30
N LEU A 17 -12.18 7.53 0.96
CA LEU A 17 -11.91 6.33 0.17
C LEU A 17 -10.50 5.79 0.45
N PHE A 18 -9.50 6.65 0.59
CA PHE A 18 -8.14 6.22 0.87
C PHE A 18 -8.01 5.59 2.27
N ALA A 19 -8.73 6.14 3.26
CA ALA A 19 -8.85 5.53 4.59
C ALA A 19 -9.55 4.16 4.52
N MET A 20 -10.64 4.05 3.77
CA MET A 20 -11.38 2.81 3.58
C MET A 20 -10.53 1.71 2.93
N ILE A 21 -9.74 2.05 1.89
CA ILE A 21 -8.81 1.11 1.25
C ILE A 21 -7.88 0.51 2.31
N ALA A 22 -7.27 1.34 3.17
CA ALA A 22 -6.36 0.87 4.20
C ALA A 22 -7.06 -0.02 5.23
N PHE A 23 -8.25 0.35 5.67
CA PHE A 23 -9.01 -0.44 6.63
C PHE A 23 -9.24 -1.86 6.10
N VAL A 24 -9.77 -1.99 4.88
CA VAL A 24 -10.09 -3.30 4.28
C VAL A 24 -8.85 -4.09 3.91
N THR A 25 -7.79 -3.43 3.41
CA THR A 25 -6.53 -4.11 3.11
C THR A 25 -5.89 -4.70 4.37
N ASN A 26 -5.92 -3.97 5.49
CA ASN A 26 -5.33 -4.44 6.74
C ASN A 26 -6.19 -5.49 7.46
N LEU A 27 -7.46 -5.64 7.10
CA LEU A 27 -8.31 -6.73 7.58
C LEU A 27 -7.76 -8.11 7.17
N CYS A 28 -7.06 -8.20 6.06
CA CYS A 28 -6.55 -9.46 5.53
C CYS A 28 -5.50 -10.13 6.43
N SER A 29 -4.70 -9.38 7.17
CA SER A 29 -3.65 -9.95 8.02
C SER A 29 -4.20 -10.73 9.22
N PRO A 30 -5.12 -10.18 10.03
CA PRO A 30 -5.82 -10.97 11.07
C PRO A 30 -6.60 -12.14 10.49
N MET A 31 -7.27 -11.94 9.33
CA MET A 31 -8.01 -13.01 8.67
C MET A 31 -7.11 -14.18 8.26
N ALA A 32 -5.85 -13.94 7.86
CA ALA A 32 -4.92 -15.00 7.53
C ALA A 32 -4.62 -15.92 8.73
N ILE A 33 -4.57 -15.37 9.95
CA ILE A 33 -4.39 -16.16 11.18
C ILE A 33 -5.61 -17.03 11.44
N ILE A 34 -6.81 -16.48 11.31
CA ILE A 34 -8.08 -17.19 11.49
C ILE A 34 -8.20 -18.33 10.48
N VAL A 35 -7.95 -18.03 9.20
CA VAL A 35 -7.99 -19.02 8.11
C VAL A 35 -7.00 -20.16 8.34
N LYS A 36 -5.78 -19.85 8.81
CA LYS A 36 -4.78 -20.86 9.15
C LYS A 36 -5.31 -21.84 10.20
N ASN A 37 -5.92 -21.32 11.25
CA ASN A 37 -6.37 -22.13 12.38
C ASN A 37 -7.68 -22.89 12.08
N ASP A 38 -8.63 -22.24 11.42
CA ASP A 38 -9.95 -22.82 11.13
C ASP A 38 -9.88 -23.94 10.06
N PHE A 39 -9.00 -23.76 9.06
CA PHE A 39 -8.85 -24.75 7.99
C PHE A 39 -7.61 -25.65 8.13
N GLY A 40 -6.81 -25.50 9.19
CA GLY A 40 -5.55 -26.24 9.33
C GLY A 40 -4.56 -25.95 8.17
N ALA A 41 -4.67 -24.77 7.56
CA ALA A 41 -3.87 -24.39 6.41
C ALA A 41 -2.38 -24.20 6.80
N SER A 42 -1.47 -24.55 5.88
CA SER A 42 -0.06 -24.20 6.05
C SER A 42 0.14 -22.68 6.11
N ASN A 43 1.26 -22.21 6.64
CA ASN A 43 1.58 -20.78 6.66
C ASN A 43 1.50 -20.14 5.26
N VAL A 44 1.98 -20.85 4.25
CA VAL A 44 1.94 -20.40 2.85
C VAL A 44 0.49 -20.29 2.36
N LEU A 45 -0.34 -21.31 2.59
CA LEU A 45 -1.73 -21.32 2.16
C LEU A 45 -2.56 -20.24 2.88
N ALA A 46 -2.34 -20.02 4.18
CA ALA A 46 -3.01 -18.96 4.92
C ALA A 46 -2.68 -17.56 4.37
N GLN A 47 -1.44 -17.35 3.97
CA GLN A 47 -1.00 -16.10 3.36
C GLN A 47 -1.46 -15.92 1.90
N ILE A 48 -1.90 -16.99 1.21
CA ILE A 48 -2.46 -16.85 -0.14
C ILE A 48 -3.68 -15.91 -0.16
N GLY A 49 -4.51 -15.91 0.89
CA GLY A 49 -5.61 -14.95 1.03
C GLY A 49 -5.11 -13.50 1.08
N ASN A 50 -4.02 -13.26 1.78
CA ASN A 50 -3.36 -11.95 1.84
C ASN A 50 -2.67 -11.61 0.51
N TYR A 51 -1.88 -12.54 -0.04
CA TYR A 51 -1.24 -12.36 -1.34
C TYR A 51 -2.24 -12.29 -2.50
N GLY A 52 -3.41 -12.94 -2.36
CA GLY A 52 -4.50 -12.88 -3.34
C GLY A 52 -4.94 -11.45 -3.62
N ASN A 53 -5.01 -10.59 -2.60
CA ASN A 53 -5.27 -9.17 -2.77
C ASN A 53 -4.22 -8.50 -3.67
N PHE A 54 -2.94 -8.77 -3.46
CA PHE A 54 -1.86 -8.17 -4.25
C PHE A 54 -1.74 -8.77 -5.66
N ILE A 55 -2.07 -10.06 -5.82
CA ILE A 55 -2.19 -10.70 -7.15
C ILE A 55 -3.32 -10.05 -7.95
N ALA A 56 -4.41 -9.63 -7.30
CA ALA A 56 -5.48 -8.91 -7.94
C ALA A 56 -5.02 -7.59 -8.59
N TYR A 57 -4.02 -6.92 -8.04
CA TYR A 57 -3.42 -5.73 -8.67
C TYR A 57 -2.74 -6.04 -10.01
N LEU A 58 -2.10 -7.20 -10.14
CA LEU A 58 -1.51 -7.63 -11.41
C LEU A 58 -2.57 -7.73 -12.52
N VAL A 59 -3.74 -8.27 -12.20
CA VAL A 59 -4.82 -8.50 -13.16
C VAL A 59 -5.61 -7.22 -13.41
N MET A 60 -5.91 -6.44 -12.38
CA MET A 60 -6.86 -5.33 -12.45
C MET A 60 -6.20 -3.97 -12.68
N GLY A 61 -4.89 -3.80 -12.50
CA GLY A 61 -4.23 -2.50 -12.59
C GLY A 61 -4.43 -1.80 -13.93
N ILE A 62 -4.05 -2.44 -15.04
CA ILE A 62 -4.26 -1.88 -16.37
C ILE A 62 -5.75 -1.76 -16.70
N PRO A 63 -6.62 -2.78 -16.51
CA PRO A 63 -8.06 -2.63 -16.68
C PRO A 63 -8.67 -1.47 -15.88
N ALA A 64 -8.23 -1.23 -14.63
CA ALA A 64 -8.70 -0.10 -13.84
C ALA A 64 -8.36 1.26 -14.48
N GLY A 65 -7.14 1.41 -15.00
CA GLY A 65 -6.75 2.59 -15.78
C GLY A 65 -7.62 2.78 -17.04
N MET A 66 -7.95 1.68 -17.74
CA MET A 66 -8.84 1.70 -18.90
C MET A 66 -10.28 2.05 -18.51
N LEU A 67 -10.78 1.57 -17.35
CA LEU A 67 -12.10 1.94 -16.84
C LEU A 67 -12.18 3.45 -16.56
N ILE A 68 -11.14 4.02 -15.93
CA ILE A 68 -11.07 5.47 -15.69
C ILE A 68 -11.12 6.24 -17.00
N ALA A 69 -10.30 5.85 -17.97
CA ALA A 69 -10.25 6.54 -19.26
C ALA A 69 -11.55 6.41 -20.05
N LYS A 70 -12.32 5.33 -19.86
CA LYS A 70 -13.61 5.11 -20.56
C LYS A 70 -14.80 5.73 -19.85
N TYR A 71 -14.85 5.63 -18.52
CA TYR A 71 -16.03 5.97 -17.72
C TYR A 71 -15.81 7.15 -16.76
N GLY A 72 -14.59 7.64 -16.60
CA GLY A 72 -14.20 8.64 -15.62
C GLY A 72 -13.96 8.05 -14.22
N TYR A 73 -13.48 8.90 -13.33
CA TYR A 73 -13.10 8.50 -11.97
C TYR A 73 -14.31 8.10 -11.09
N LYS A 74 -15.41 8.89 -11.15
CA LYS A 74 -16.60 8.62 -10.33
C LYS A 74 -17.24 7.27 -10.64
N LYS A 75 -17.50 7.00 -11.93
CA LYS A 75 -18.12 5.73 -12.34
C LYS A 75 -17.21 4.55 -12.05
N THR A 76 -15.90 4.71 -12.26
CA THR A 76 -14.92 3.67 -11.95
C THR A 76 -14.86 3.39 -10.44
N ALA A 77 -14.94 4.42 -9.58
CA ALA A 77 -15.04 4.23 -8.14
C ALA A 77 -16.31 3.46 -7.74
N LEU A 78 -17.46 3.77 -8.34
CA LEU A 78 -18.71 3.05 -8.09
C LEU A 78 -18.62 1.57 -8.51
N ILE A 79 -18.03 1.29 -9.67
CA ILE A 79 -17.76 -0.08 -10.12
C ILE A 79 -16.85 -0.81 -9.12
N GLY A 80 -15.77 -0.18 -8.68
CA GLY A 80 -14.87 -0.74 -7.68
C GLY A 80 -15.58 -1.06 -6.37
N LEU A 81 -16.39 -0.15 -5.86
CA LEU A 81 -17.15 -0.34 -4.62
C LEU A 81 -18.18 -1.47 -4.74
N ALA A 82 -18.89 -1.57 -5.89
CA ALA A 82 -19.82 -2.67 -6.13
C ALA A 82 -19.11 -4.03 -6.13
N ILE A 83 -17.93 -4.13 -6.75
CA ILE A 83 -17.09 -5.34 -6.70
C ILE A 83 -16.67 -5.65 -5.25
N GLY A 84 -16.35 -4.63 -4.46
CA GLY A 84 -15.96 -4.80 -3.05
C GLY A 84 -17.10 -5.33 -2.18
N ILE A 85 -18.30 -4.83 -2.36
CA ILE A 85 -19.50 -5.32 -1.68
C ILE A 85 -19.68 -6.82 -1.98
N ILE A 86 -19.55 -7.21 -3.25
CA ILE A 86 -19.63 -8.63 -3.66
C ILE A 86 -18.50 -9.43 -3.02
N GLY A 87 -17.27 -8.93 -3.04
CA GLY A 87 -16.11 -9.62 -2.46
C GLY A 87 -16.25 -9.88 -0.96
N ILE A 88 -16.72 -8.91 -0.18
CA ILE A 88 -16.96 -9.06 1.26
C ILE A 88 -18.11 -10.03 1.52
N LEU A 89 -19.19 -9.99 0.74
CA LEU A 89 -20.29 -10.96 0.85
C LEU A 89 -19.84 -12.39 0.58
N ILE A 90 -18.97 -12.60 -0.40
CA ILE A 90 -18.37 -13.92 -0.68
C ILE A 90 -17.49 -14.38 0.50
N GLN A 91 -16.66 -13.48 1.07
CA GLN A 91 -15.86 -13.80 2.26
C GLN A 91 -16.74 -14.17 3.45
N TRP A 92 -17.82 -13.44 3.69
CA TRP A 92 -18.78 -13.76 4.74
C TRP A 92 -19.47 -15.11 4.50
N LEU A 93 -19.86 -15.41 3.25
CA LEU A 93 -20.48 -16.67 2.87
C LEU A 93 -19.55 -17.86 3.16
N SER A 94 -18.23 -17.68 3.12
CA SER A 94 -17.28 -18.76 3.42
C SER A 94 -17.43 -19.36 4.81
N GLY A 95 -17.89 -18.56 5.79
CA GLY A 95 -18.21 -19.04 7.13
C GLY A 95 -19.51 -19.84 7.24
N HIS A 96 -20.31 -19.94 6.15
CA HIS A 96 -21.63 -20.58 6.14
C HIS A 96 -21.72 -21.76 5.17
N VAL A 97 -20.66 -22.08 4.46
CA VAL A 97 -20.56 -23.24 3.55
C VAL A 97 -19.80 -24.39 4.22
N GLY A 98 -19.93 -25.61 3.64
CA GLY A 98 -19.22 -26.78 4.15
C GLY A 98 -17.69 -26.60 4.16
N LYS A 99 -17.01 -27.18 5.14
CA LYS A 99 -15.55 -27.01 5.37
C LYS A 99 -14.68 -27.26 4.13
N GLU A 100 -15.08 -28.20 3.28
CA GLU A 100 -14.33 -28.54 2.05
C GLU A 100 -14.29 -27.39 1.03
N SER A 101 -15.37 -26.59 0.97
CA SER A 101 -15.50 -25.47 0.02
C SER A 101 -15.17 -24.11 0.64
N ALA A 102 -15.21 -24.00 1.96
CA ALA A 102 -15.13 -22.74 2.68
C ALA A 102 -13.82 -21.97 2.39
N PHE A 103 -12.68 -22.66 2.34
CA PHE A 103 -11.39 -22.06 2.02
C PHE A 103 -11.37 -21.49 0.60
N LEU A 104 -11.86 -22.24 -0.39
CA LEU A 104 -11.91 -21.75 -1.78
C LEU A 104 -12.83 -20.54 -1.92
N VAL A 105 -14.02 -20.57 -1.27
CA VAL A 105 -14.97 -19.46 -1.27
C VAL A 105 -14.32 -18.21 -0.63
N TYR A 106 -13.60 -18.38 0.50
CA TYR A 106 -12.85 -17.28 1.11
C TYR A 106 -11.82 -16.69 0.16
N LEU A 107 -11.03 -17.52 -0.53
CA LEU A 107 -10.01 -17.05 -1.50
C LEU A 107 -10.62 -16.27 -2.67
N ILE A 108 -11.75 -16.74 -3.21
CA ILE A 108 -12.47 -16.02 -4.27
C ILE A 108 -12.94 -14.67 -3.77
N GLY A 109 -13.49 -14.59 -2.56
CA GLY A 109 -13.90 -13.32 -1.94
C GLY A 109 -12.72 -12.37 -1.71
N ALA A 110 -11.60 -12.87 -1.19
CA ALA A 110 -10.39 -12.08 -0.97
C ALA A 110 -9.82 -11.53 -2.28
N PHE A 111 -9.74 -12.36 -3.32
CA PHE A 111 -9.28 -11.94 -4.64
C PHE A 111 -10.21 -10.87 -5.27
N THR A 112 -11.53 -11.06 -5.13
CA THR A 112 -12.54 -10.09 -5.59
C THR A 112 -12.41 -8.76 -4.85
N SER A 113 -12.19 -8.79 -3.52
CA SER A 113 -11.92 -7.58 -2.73
C SER A 113 -10.63 -6.89 -3.17
N GLY A 114 -9.62 -7.65 -3.56
CA GLY A 114 -8.36 -7.12 -4.12
C GLY A 114 -8.57 -6.28 -5.38
N PHE A 115 -9.49 -6.68 -6.27
CA PHE A 115 -9.87 -5.85 -7.43
C PHE A 115 -10.35 -4.47 -7.02
N THR A 116 -11.18 -4.40 -5.99
CA THR A 116 -11.69 -3.15 -5.45
C THR A 116 -10.57 -2.24 -4.96
N MET A 117 -9.65 -2.81 -4.19
CA MET A 117 -8.51 -2.05 -3.66
C MET A 117 -7.66 -1.46 -4.80
N CYS A 118 -7.40 -2.25 -5.83
CA CYS A 118 -6.69 -1.80 -7.02
C CYS A 118 -7.43 -0.66 -7.75
N ILE A 119 -8.72 -0.86 -8.05
CA ILE A 119 -9.55 0.13 -8.77
C ILE A 119 -9.60 1.45 -7.98
N LEU A 120 -9.85 1.39 -6.68
CA LEU A 120 -9.97 2.59 -5.86
C LEU A 120 -8.63 3.32 -5.72
N ASN A 121 -7.50 2.61 -5.62
CA ASN A 121 -6.18 3.22 -5.63
C ASN A 121 -5.87 3.92 -6.96
N CYS A 122 -6.30 3.34 -8.10
CA CYS A 122 -6.20 3.98 -9.40
C CYS A 122 -7.02 5.27 -9.50
N VAL A 123 -8.13 5.37 -8.75
CA VAL A 123 -8.98 6.57 -8.69
C VAL A 123 -8.43 7.61 -7.73
N VAL A 124 -8.14 7.21 -6.49
CA VAL A 124 -7.86 8.13 -5.38
C VAL A 124 -6.55 8.88 -5.57
N ASN A 125 -5.47 8.18 -5.91
CA ASN A 125 -4.14 8.80 -6.01
C ASN A 125 -4.07 9.91 -7.09
N PRO A 126 -4.46 9.66 -8.36
CA PRO A 126 -4.46 10.72 -9.37
C PRO A 126 -5.47 11.82 -9.08
N MET A 127 -6.65 11.49 -8.50
CA MET A 127 -7.63 12.53 -8.14
C MET A 127 -7.10 13.45 -7.04
N LEU A 128 -6.46 12.92 -5.99
CA LEU A 128 -5.84 13.76 -4.96
C LEU A 128 -4.72 14.63 -5.56
N ASN A 129 -3.92 14.08 -6.46
CA ASN A 129 -2.88 14.84 -7.16
C ASN A 129 -3.49 16.01 -7.96
N LEU A 130 -4.51 15.74 -8.77
CA LEU A 130 -5.20 16.73 -9.60
C LEU A 130 -5.91 17.80 -8.77
N LEU A 131 -6.67 17.40 -7.74
CA LEU A 131 -7.38 18.30 -6.82
C LEU A 131 -6.41 19.17 -6.01
N GLY A 132 -5.18 18.71 -5.79
CA GLY A 132 -4.08 19.47 -5.20
C GLY A 132 -3.42 20.44 -6.18
N GLY A 133 -3.73 20.37 -7.48
CA GLY A 133 -3.12 21.20 -8.52
C GLY A 133 -1.82 20.64 -9.09
N GLY A 134 -1.53 19.35 -8.86
CA GLY A 134 -0.32 18.67 -9.34
C GLY A 134 0.97 19.08 -8.61
N GLY A 135 2.10 18.54 -9.04
CA GLY A 135 3.41 18.87 -8.50
C GLY A 135 3.50 18.71 -6.97
N ASN A 136 4.21 19.60 -6.31
CA ASN A 136 4.41 19.52 -4.86
C ASN A 136 3.11 19.65 -4.05
N LYS A 137 2.14 20.46 -4.49
CA LYS A 137 0.84 20.59 -3.83
C LYS A 137 -0.02 19.35 -4.00
N GLY A 138 0.03 18.73 -5.19
CA GLY A 138 -0.62 17.45 -5.44
C GLY A 138 -0.04 16.36 -4.55
N ASN A 139 1.30 16.27 -4.45
CA ASN A 139 1.97 15.35 -3.53
C ASN A 139 1.56 15.60 -2.08
N GLN A 140 1.49 16.86 -1.64
CA GLN A 140 1.05 17.20 -0.29
C GLN A 140 -0.34 16.65 0.01
N LEU A 141 -1.28 16.74 -0.95
CA LEU A 141 -2.63 16.24 -0.76
C LEU A 141 -2.70 14.71 -0.74
N ILE A 142 -1.85 14.01 -1.52
CA ILE A 142 -1.69 12.56 -1.44
C ILE A 142 -1.14 12.17 -0.05
N GLN A 143 -0.15 12.89 0.47
CA GLN A 143 0.40 12.62 1.81
C GLN A 143 -0.65 12.84 2.90
N LEU A 144 -1.48 13.89 2.78
CA LEU A 144 -2.60 14.13 3.70
C LEU A 144 -3.60 12.96 3.65
N GLY A 145 -3.98 12.51 2.46
CA GLY A 145 -4.79 11.30 2.29
C GLY A 145 -4.13 10.08 2.94
N GLY A 146 -2.81 9.97 2.81
CA GLY A 146 -1.99 8.95 3.44
C GLY A 146 -2.03 8.96 4.98
N VAL A 147 -2.18 10.12 5.61
CA VAL A 147 -2.38 10.21 7.07
C VAL A 147 -3.66 9.48 7.49
N PHE A 148 -4.77 9.76 6.81
CA PHE A 148 -6.05 9.09 7.07
C PHE A 148 -6.02 7.59 6.73
N ASN A 149 -5.30 7.22 5.67
CA ASN A 149 -5.04 5.83 5.31
C ASN A 149 -4.31 5.09 6.45
N SER A 150 -3.21 5.63 6.98
CA SER A 150 -2.49 5.02 8.11
C SER A 150 -3.31 5.00 9.39
N THR A 151 -4.09 6.05 9.68
CA THR A 151 -4.99 6.09 10.83
C THR A 151 -6.02 4.97 10.75
N ALA A 152 -6.60 4.75 9.58
CA ALA A 152 -7.56 3.67 9.35
C ALA A 152 -6.92 2.28 9.46
N ALA A 153 -5.65 2.13 9.04
CA ALA A 153 -4.90 0.89 9.23
C ALA A 153 -4.72 0.57 10.72
N VAL A 154 -4.26 1.53 11.52
CA VAL A 154 -4.11 1.37 12.97
C VAL A 154 -5.47 1.06 13.62
N ALA A 155 -6.52 1.80 13.26
CA ALA A 155 -7.88 1.57 13.77
C ALA A 155 -8.38 0.16 13.43
N CYS A 156 -8.04 -0.37 12.26
CA CYS A 156 -8.41 -1.74 11.85
C CYS A 156 -7.81 -2.77 12.80
N TYR A 157 -6.52 -2.69 13.13
CA TYR A 157 -5.88 -3.64 14.03
C TYR A 157 -6.45 -3.57 15.44
N ILE A 158 -6.71 -2.37 15.97
CA ILE A 158 -7.34 -2.18 17.28
C ILE A 158 -8.75 -2.78 17.28
N LEU A 159 -9.54 -2.49 16.26
CA LEU A 159 -10.91 -2.99 16.14
C LEU A 159 -10.94 -4.51 16.00
N MET A 160 -10.04 -5.10 15.23
CA MET A 160 -9.94 -6.56 15.07
C MET A 160 -9.60 -7.24 16.39
N GLY A 161 -8.65 -6.68 17.17
CA GLY A 161 -8.35 -7.19 18.50
C GLY A 161 -9.55 -7.13 19.46
N ALA A 162 -10.35 -6.06 19.37
CA ALA A 162 -11.54 -5.90 20.21
C ALA A 162 -12.72 -6.81 19.79
N LEU A 163 -12.90 -7.07 18.48
CA LEU A 163 -14.04 -7.83 17.96
C LEU A 163 -13.80 -9.34 17.94
N ILE A 164 -12.57 -9.76 17.66
CA ILE A 164 -12.23 -11.18 17.47
C ILE A 164 -11.52 -11.75 18.70
N GLY A 165 -10.93 -10.89 19.53
CA GLY A 165 -10.14 -11.29 20.68
C GLY A 165 -8.87 -12.04 20.28
N ASP A 166 -8.72 -13.31 20.72
CA ASP A 166 -7.57 -14.13 20.36
C ASP A 166 -7.75 -14.75 18.97
N ALA A 167 -7.21 -14.08 17.94
CA ALA A 167 -7.28 -14.56 16.57
C ALA A 167 -6.69 -15.98 16.38
N ALA A 168 -5.84 -16.45 17.31
CA ALA A 168 -5.29 -17.80 17.28
C ALA A 168 -6.33 -18.88 17.63
N LYS A 169 -7.44 -18.52 18.24
CA LYS A 169 -8.55 -19.43 18.61
C LYS A 169 -9.85 -19.15 17.84
N ALA A 170 -9.87 -18.09 17.05
CA ALA A 170 -11.05 -17.65 16.33
C ALA A 170 -11.32 -18.51 15.09
N HIS A 171 -12.61 -18.68 14.78
CA HIS A 171 -13.12 -19.24 13.54
C HIS A 171 -13.53 -18.13 12.56
N ILE A 172 -13.69 -18.46 11.27
CA ILE A 172 -14.15 -17.47 10.26
C ILE A 172 -15.50 -16.85 10.65
N ALA A 173 -16.39 -17.62 11.29
CA ALA A 173 -17.65 -17.09 11.77
C ALA A 173 -17.49 -15.94 12.78
N ASP A 174 -16.45 -15.98 13.61
CA ASP A 174 -16.15 -14.92 14.59
C ASP A 174 -15.69 -13.62 13.93
N ALA A 175 -15.23 -13.66 12.68
CA ALA A 175 -14.91 -12.48 11.90
C ALA A 175 -16.13 -11.78 11.27
N THR A 176 -17.33 -12.36 11.38
CA THR A 176 -18.58 -11.80 10.83
C THR A 176 -18.79 -10.33 11.23
N PRO A 177 -18.64 -9.88 12.48
CA PRO A 177 -18.83 -8.48 12.83
C PRO A 177 -17.86 -7.54 12.07
N ALA A 178 -16.60 -7.94 11.92
CA ALA A 178 -15.60 -7.16 11.20
C ALA A 178 -15.89 -7.07 9.69
N LEU A 179 -16.33 -8.19 9.08
CA LEU A 179 -16.77 -8.23 7.69
C LEU A 179 -18.02 -7.39 7.46
N MET A 180 -18.98 -7.40 8.39
CA MET A 180 -20.19 -6.57 8.30
C MET A 180 -19.87 -5.07 8.44
N ILE A 181 -18.90 -4.68 9.27
CA ILE A 181 -18.40 -3.30 9.34
C ILE A 181 -17.78 -2.91 8.00
N ALA A 182 -16.92 -3.75 7.43
CA ALA A 182 -16.32 -3.49 6.12
C ALA A 182 -17.39 -3.35 5.02
N LEU A 183 -18.40 -4.22 5.03
CA LEU A 183 -19.54 -4.16 4.11
C LEU A 183 -20.31 -2.83 4.25
N ALA A 184 -20.62 -2.43 5.49
CA ALA A 184 -21.33 -1.18 5.76
C ALA A 184 -20.53 0.03 5.25
N ILE A 185 -19.22 0.05 5.47
CA ILE A 185 -18.33 1.10 4.96
C ILE A 185 -18.39 1.18 3.43
N PHE A 186 -18.34 0.05 2.71
CA PHE A 186 -18.45 0.04 1.25
C PHE A 186 -19.82 0.52 0.76
N VAL A 187 -20.91 0.08 1.38
CA VAL A 187 -22.27 0.52 1.01
C VAL A 187 -22.44 2.01 1.25
N ILE A 188 -22.01 2.53 2.40
CA ILE A 188 -22.06 3.97 2.70
C ILE A 188 -21.24 4.75 1.67
N ALA A 189 -20.00 4.32 1.38
CA ALA A 189 -19.16 5.00 0.38
C ALA A 189 -19.81 4.97 -1.02
N PHE A 190 -20.41 3.86 -1.42
CA PHE A 190 -21.13 3.74 -2.70
C PHE A 190 -22.27 4.74 -2.78
N VAL A 191 -23.12 4.82 -1.76
CA VAL A 191 -24.26 5.73 -1.69
C VAL A 191 -23.77 7.19 -1.70
N VAL A 192 -22.78 7.53 -0.89
CA VAL A 192 -22.24 8.90 -0.82
C VAL A 192 -21.69 9.32 -2.18
N ILE A 193 -20.89 8.50 -2.85
CA ILE A 193 -20.32 8.84 -4.16
C ILE A 193 -21.40 8.93 -5.22
N MET A 194 -22.40 8.06 -5.19
CA MET A 194 -23.50 8.08 -6.16
C MET A 194 -24.21 9.44 -6.18
N PHE A 195 -24.48 10.02 -5.02
CA PHE A 195 -25.20 11.29 -4.89
C PHE A 195 -24.28 12.53 -4.92
N THR A 196 -22.96 12.37 -4.79
CA THR A 196 -22.04 13.52 -4.83
C THR A 196 -21.67 13.89 -6.25
N LYS A 197 -21.73 15.19 -6.57
CA LYS A 197 -21.22 15.71 -7.84
C LYS A 197 -19.71 15.88 -7.74
N ILE A 198 -18.97 15.13 -8.55
CA ILE A 198 -17.50 15.23 -8.67
C ILE A 198 -17.22 15.76 -10.07
N GLU A 199 -16.53 16.90 -10.16
CA GLU A 199 -16.05 17.43 -11.43
C GLU A 199 -14.77 16.67 -11.81
N GLU A 200 -14.80 16.05 -12.97
CA GLU A 200 -13.72 15.23 -13.48
C GLU A 200 -13.00 15.91 -14.63
N PRO A 201 -11.68 15.73 -14.79
CA PRO A 201 -10.99 16.19 -15.99
C PRO A 201 -11.47 15.40 -17.20
N GLU A 202 -11.42 16.04 -18.37
CA GLU A 202 -11.69 15.36 -19.63
C GLU A 202 -10.75 14.17 -19.80
N GLN A 203 -11.33 13.02 -20.13
CA GLN A 203 -10.58 11.79 -20.34
C GLN A 203 -10.16 11.68 -21.80
N ALA A 204 -8.92 11.29 -22.05
CA ALA A 204 -8.46 10.97 -23.39
C ALA A 204 -9.07 9.63 -23.85
N PRO A 205 -9.37 9.47 -25.17
CA PRO A 205 -9.84 8.20 -25.69
C PRO A 205 -8.86 7.07 -25.35
N VAL A 206 -9.41 5.90 -25.00
CA VAL A 206 -8.59 4.72 -24.65
C VAL A 206 -8.06 4.10 -25.92
N ASP A 207 -6.75 4.09 -26.07
CA ASP A 207 -6.05 3.29 -27.07
C ASP A 207 -4.94 2.48 -26.37
N THR A 208 -4.78 1.23 -26.74
CA THR A 208 -3.69 0.36 -26.22
C THR A 208 -2.31 0.89 -26.57
N SER A 209 -2.19 1.74 -27.59
CA SER A 209 -0.96 2.47 -27.91
C SER A 209 -0.51 3.37 -26.77
N LEU A 210 -1.43 3.83 -25.90
CA LEU A 210 -1.13 4.64 -24.72
C LEU A 210 -0.25 3.90 -23.71
N ILE A 211 -0.34 2.57 -23.63
CA ILE A 211 0.52 1.74 -22.76
C ILE A 211 1.98 1.88 -23.21
N LYS A 212 2.24 1.67 -24.49
CA LYS A 212 3.58 1.84 -25.06
C LYS A 212 4.06 3.28 -24.91
N GLY A 213 3.17 4.24 -25.13
CA GLY A 213 3.45 5.68 -24.95
C GLY A 213 3.86 6.01 -23.52
N ALA A 214 3.15 5.51 -22.51
CA ALA A 214 3.50 5.72 -21.09
C ALA A 214 4.87 5.09 -20.76
N LEU A 215 5.09 3.83 -21.15
CA LEU A 215 6.33 3.09 -20.88
C LEU A 215 7.55 3.63 -21.65
N SER A 216 7.34 4.38 -22.75
CA SER A 216 8.44 5.03 -23.47
C SER A 216 9.08 6.17 -22.64
N HIS A 217 8.38 6.70 -21.64
CA HIS A 217 8.92 7.69 -20.74
C HIS A 217 9.81 6.99 -19.70
N ARG A 218 11.13 7.15 -19.82
CA ARG A 218 12.12 6.48 -18.96
C ARG A 218 11.85 6.69 -17.47
N HIS A 219 11.52 7.92 -17.05
CA HIS A 219 11.25 8.22 -15.64
C HIS A 219 10.02 7.48 -15.11
N PHE A 220 9.01 7.25 -15.98
CA PHE A 220 7.83 6.47 -15.61
C PHE A 220 8.17 4.96 -15.52
N ALA A 221 8.84 4.39 -16.51
CA ALA A 221 9.21 2.97 -16.50
C ALA A 221 10.08 2.61 -15.29
N LEU A 222 11.08 3.45 -14.97
CA LEU A 222 11.91 3.28 -13.77
C LEU A 222 11.10 3.49 -12.48
N GLY A 223 10.14 4.42 -12.48
CA GLY A 223 9.22 4.65 -11.35
C GLY A 223 8.27 3.48 -11.11
N ALA A 224 7.79 2.85 -12.17
CA ALA A 224 6.99 1.63 -12.09
C ALA A 224 7.78 0.47 -11.43
N LEU A 225 9.06 0.32 -11.79
CA LEU A 225 9.93 -0.65 -11.13
C LEU A 225 10.24 -0.23 -9.67
N ALA A 226 10.37 1.08 -9.41
CA ALA A 226 10.61 1.58 -8.06
C ALA A 226 9.45 1.23 -7.11
N ILE A 227 8.18 1.34 -7.56
CA ILE A 227 7.04 0.96 -6.72
C ILE A 227 6.95 -0.56 -6.50
N PHE A 228 7.32 -1.36 -7.51
CA PHE A 228 7.39 -2.82 -7.37
C PHE A 228 8.39 -3.21 -6.26
N LEU A 229 9.57 -2.63 -6.25
CA LEU A 229 10.60 -2.88 -5.25
C LEU A 229 10.26 -2.24 -3.89
N TYR A 230 9.60 -1.07 -3.89
CA TYR A 230 9.15 -0.40 -2.66
C TYR A 230 8.29 -1.29 -1.77
N MET A 231 7.51 -2.18 -2.37
CA MET A 231 6.63 -3.08 -1.63
C MET A 231 7.40 -4.00 -0.66
N SER A 232 8.67 -4.33 -0.95
CA SER A 232 9.52 -5.07 0.00
C SER A 232 9.88 -4.22 1.22
N VAL A 233 10.08 -2.91 1.01
CA VAL A 233 10.43 -2.00 2.10
C VAL A 233 9.22 -1.73 2.99
N GLU A 234 8.05 -1.48 2.40
CA GLU A 234 6.82 -1.16 3.14
C GLU A 234 6.22 -2.35 3.86
N VAL A 235 6.09 -3.48 3.15
CA VAL A 235 5.37 -4.67 3.66
C VAL A 235 6.34 -5.75 4.14
N GLY A 236 7.43 -5.94 3.43
CA GLY A 236 8.44 -6.95 3.80
C GLY A 236 9.07 -6.65 5.16
N THR A 237 9.45 -5.39 5.43
CA THR A 237 10.08 -5.03 6.71
C THR A 237 9.24 -5.44 7.92
N PRO A 238 7.99 -4.98 8.11
CA PRO A 238 7.18 -5.36 9.28
C PRO A 238 6.80 -6.84 9.29
N THR A 239 6.62 -7.47 8.12
CA THR A 239 6.30 -8.90 8.02
C THR A 239 7.41 -9.75 8.61
N TYR A 240 8.67 -9.44 8.28
CA TYR A 240 9.81 -10.23 8.77
C TYR A 240 10.27 -9.84 10.18
N ILE A 241 9.96 -8.63 10.68
CA ILE A 241 10.03 -8.32 12.12
C ILE A 241 9.10 -9.27 12.90
N LEU A 242 7.85 -9.40 12.44
CA LEU A 242 6.86 -10.27 13.07
C LEU A 242 7.33 -11.72 13.13
N GLN A 243 7.80 -12.25 12.00
CA GLN A 243 8.25 -13.64 11.92
C GLN A 243 9.52 -13.88 12.77
N TYR A 244 10.48 -12.97 12.73
CA TYR A 244 11.70 -13.06 13.50
C TYR A 244 11.43 -13.06 15.01
N LEU A 245 10.66 -12.10 15.52
CA LEU A 245 10.35 -12.02 16.95
C LEU A 245 9.51 -13.22 17.43
N THR A 246 8.59 -13.68 16.59
CA THR A 246 7.80 -14.90 16.88
C THR A 246 8.70 -16.13 16.94
N SER A 247 9.70 -16.25 16.06
CA SER A 247 10.67 -17.34 16.07
C SER A 247 11.59 -17.34 17.32
N LYS A 248 11.77 -16.16 17.94
CA LYS A 248 12.47 -16.02 19.24
C LYS A 248 11.58 -16.35 20.45
N GLY A 249 10.34 -16.79 20.23
CA GLY A 249 9.41 -17.18 21.29
C GLY A 249 8.70 -16.02 21.98
N ILE A 250 8.76 -14.80 21.42
CA ILE A 250 8.05 -13.64 21.96
C ILE A 250 6.54 -13.82 21.69
N PRO A 251 5.66 -13.61 22.67
CA PRO A 251 4.21 -13.77 22.50
C PRO A 251 3.65 -12.94 21.34
N ALA A 252 2.77 -13.53 20.54
CA ALA A 252 2.20 -12.90 19.36
C ALA A 252 1.51 -11.56 19.65
N SER A 253 0.90 -11.41 20.82
CA SER A 253 0.29 -10.16 21.29
C SER A 253 1.32 -9.03 21.43
N THR A 254 2.48 -9.32 22.00
CA THR A 254 3.58 -8.35 22.14
C THR A 254 4.21 -8.03 20.78
N VAL A 255 4.45 -9.05 19.96
CA VAL A 255 5.00 -8.86 18.61
C VAL A 255 4.09 -7.98 17.77
N GLY A 256 2.77 -8.19 17.85
CA GLY A 256 1.79 -7.36 17.17
C GLY A 256 1.87 -5.87 17.56
N LEU A 257 2.06 -5.58 18.85
CA LEU A 257 2.26 -4.21 19.35
C LEU A 257 3.57 -3.60 18.85
N ILE A 258 4.66 -4.37 18.84
CA ILE A 258 5.94 -3.92 18.30
C ILE A 258 5.80 -3.56 16.81
N VAL A 259 5.17 -4.41 16.02
CA VAL A 259 4.92 -4.15 14.60
C VAL A 259 3.96 -2.95 14.40
N ALA A 260 3.00 -2.75 15.30
CA ALA A 260 2.13 -1.57 15.27
C ALA A 260 2.91 -0.26 15.39
N VAL A 261 4.07 -0.26 16.08
CA VAL A 261 4.96 0.92 16.14
C VAL A 261 5.50 1.27 14.75
N TYR A 262 5.80 0.29 13.88
CA TYR A 262 6.20 0.57 12.49
C TYR A 262 5.11 1.37 11.74
N TRP A 263 3.85 0.97 11.87
CA TRP A 263 2.72 1.67 11.24
C TRP A 263 2.47 3.03 11.88
N LEU A 264 2.70 3.16 13.19
CA LEU A 264 2.66 4.45 13.89
C LEU A 264 3.76 5.39 13.38
N MET A 265 4.98 4.90 13.18
CA MET A 265 6.07 5.67 12.58
C MET A 265 5.70 6.12 11.16
N MET A 266 5.06 5.24 10.39
CA MET A 266 4.56 5.60 9.07
C MET A 266 3.48 6.69 9.14
N LEU A 267 2.55 6.63 10.10
CA LEU A 267 1.55 7.67 10.33
C LEU A 267 2.22 9.02 10.64
N ILE A 268 3.19 9.04 11.55
CA ILE A 268 3.95 10.26 11.91
C ILE A 268 4.66 10.81 10.68
N GLY A 269 5.35 9.96 9.93
CA GLY A 269 6.06 10.38 8.72
C GLY A 269 5.15 10.95 7.64
N ARG A 270 3.96 10.38 7.41
CA ARG A 270 2.95 10.92 6.49
C ARG A 270 2.46 12.29 6.95
N PHE A 271 2.24 12.47 8.25
CA PHE A 271 1.86 13.77 8.80
C PHE A 271 2.95 14.83 8.58
N VAL A 272 4.22 14.48 8.85
CA VAL A 272 5.36 15.35 8.54
C VAL A 272 5.44 15.64 7.05
N GLY A 273 5.34 14.60 6.18
CA GLY A 273 5.35 14.72 4.74
C GLY A 273 4.22 15.62 4.21
N ALA A 274 3.01 15.52 4.77
CA ALA A 274 1.89 16.41 4.45
C ALA A 274 2.19 17.87 4.83
N SER A 275 2.87 18.08 5.95
CA SER A 275 3.20 19.42 6.45
C SER A 275 4.26 20.13 5.61
N ILE A 276 5.27 19.42 5.14
CA ILE A 276 6.41 19.97 4.41
C ILE A 276 6.35 19.73 2.89
N GLY A 277 5.47 18.85 2.42
CA GLY A 277 5.45 18.37 1.03
C GLY A 277 5.24 19.44 -0.03
N ALA A 278 4.61 20.58 0.32
CA ALA A 278 4.49 21.71 -0.59
C ALA A 278 5.80 22.50 -0.77
N LYS A 279 6.73 22.40 0.20
CA LYS A 279 7.98 23.19 0.25
C LYS A 279 9.19 22.40 -0.26
N ILE A 280 9.16 21.09 -0.17
CA ILE A 280 10.27 20.19 -0.53
C ILE A 280 9.89 19.38 -1.76
N SER A 281 10.79 19.29 -2.74
CA SER A 281 10.54 18.49 -3.93
C SER A 281 10.45 16.99 -3.58
N SER A 282 9.58 16.26 -4.27
CA SER A 282 9.47 14.80 -4.11
C SER A 282 10.81 14.10 -4.26
N ARG A 283 11.65 14.56 -5.21
CA ARG A 283 13.02 14.04 -5.42
C ARG A 283 13.88 14.17 -4.18
N ALA A 284 13.98 15.38 -3.61
CA ALA A 284 14.79 15.61 -2.41
C ALA A 284 14.28 14.78 -1.23
N MET A 285 12.95 14.75 -1.05
CA MET A 285 12.32 13.98 0.02
C MET A 285 12.65 12.49 -0.10
N ILE A 286 12.44 11.89 -1.27
CA ILE A 286 12.68 10.44 -1.48
C ILE A 286 14.16 10.11 -1.40
N THR A 287 15.05 10.97 -1.93
CA THR A 287 16.50 10.76 -1.79
C THR A 287 16.92 10.70 -0.32
N THR A 288 16.41 11.62 0.51
CA THR A 288 16.73 11.67 1.94
C THR A 288 16.22 10.42 2.67
N VAL A 289 14.93 10.07 2.48
CA VAL A 289 14.37 8.91 3.21
C VAL A 289 14.89 7.58 2.70
N ALA A 290 15.21 7.42 1.42
CA ALA A 290 15.85 6.22 0.90
C ALA A 290 17.26 6.03 1.44
N SER A 291 18.05 7.11 1.55
CA SER A 291 19.37 7.08 2.19
C SER A 291 19.26 6.70 3.68
N ALA A 292 18.29 7.29 4.40
CA ALA A 292 18.04 6.95 5.79
C ALA A 292 17.61 5.47 5.95
N THR A 293 16.76 4.97 5.04
CA THR A 293 16.35 3.55 5.02
C THR A 293 17.56 2.63 4.87
N LEU A 294 18.48 2.92 3.95
CA LEU A 294 19.70 2.13 3.77
C LEU A 294 20.51 2.07 5.06
N LEU A 295 20.69 3.20 5.75
CA LEU A 295 21.43 3.25 7.02
C LEU A 295 20.71 2.46 8.13
N LEU A 296 19.39 2.65 8.27
CA LEU A 296 18.59 1.99 9.30
C LEU A 296 18.54 0.46 9.09
N VAL A 297 18.32 0.02 7.84
CA VAL A 297 18.29 -1.42 7.52
C VAL A 297 19.67 -2.04 7.74
N SER A 298 20.74 -1.38 7.29
CA SER A 298 22.11 -1.87 7.54
C SER A 298 22.39 -1.97 9.04
N PHE A 299 22.05 -0.92 9.82
CA PHE A 299 22.22 -0.98 11.26
C PHE A 299 21.42 -2.13 11.90
N GLY A 300 20.17 -2.32 11.50
CA GLY A 300 19.32 -3.41 11.98
C GLY A 300 19.91 -4.79 11.69
N MET A 301 20.44 -5.00 10.46
CA MET A 301 21.03 -6.27 10.04
C MET A 301 22.33 -6.60 10.76
N PHE A 302 23.20 -5.62 11.00
CA PHE A 302 24.53 -5.82 11.53
C PHE A 302 24.64 -5.53 13.04
N SER A 303 23.53 -5.12 13.69
CA SER A 303 23.48 -4.93 15.13
C SER A 303 23.61 -6.27 15.85
N PRO A 304 24.46 -6.37 16.91
CA PRO A 304 24.56 -7.60 17.67
C PRO A 304 23.24 -8.00 18.31
N GLU A 305 22.83 -9.25 18.17
CA GLU A 305 21.61 -9.79 18.80
C GLU A 305 21.67 -9.76 20.34
N THR A 306 22.87 -9.72 20.89
CA THR A 306 23.11 -9.63 22.34
C THR A 306 22.81 -8.27 22.94
N SER A 307 22.72 -7.21 22.08
CA SER A 307 22.33 -5.88 22.49
C SER A 307 20.82 -5.81 22.49
N THR A 308 20.19 -5.91 23.67
CA THR A 308 18.73 -5.90 23.83
C THR A 308 18.25 -4.61 24.47
N VAL A 309 16.97 -4.31 24.27
CA VAL A 309 16.23 -3.22 24.90
C VAL A 309 14.89 -3.77 25.37
N GLU A 310 14.46 -3.32 26.54
CA GLU A 310 13.13 -3.65 27.05
C GLU A 310 12.06 -2.80 26.35
N VAL A 311 11.05 -3.47 25.80
CA VAL A 311 9.88 -2.83 25.21
C VAL A 311 8.61 -3.26 25.94
N PRO A 312 7.66 -2.34 26.14
CA PRO A 312 6.39 -2.69 26.77
C PRO A 312 5.54 -3.54 25.83
N GLY A 313 5.01 -4.64 26.35
CA GLY A 313 3.96 -5.45 25.76
C GLY A 313 2.70 -5.40 26.63
N ILE A 314 1.58 -5.88 26.10
CA ILE A 314 0.34 -6.01 26.84
C ILE A 314 -0.02 -7.50 26.94
N ASP A 315 -0.16 -8.01 28.13
CA ASP A 315 -0.85 -9.26 28.36
C ASP A 315 -2.36 -8.98 28.41
N TRP A 316 -3.06 -9.37 27.37
CA TRP A 316 -4.50 -9.15 27.24
C TRP A 316 -5.33 -10.00 28.22
N ALA A 317 -4.78 -11.11 28.73
CA ALA A 317 -5.48 -11.95 29.68
C ALA A 317 -5.55 -11.30 31.07
N SER A 318 -4.45 -10.66 31.49
CA SER A 318 -4.35 -9.98 32.79
C SER A 318 -4.50 -8.46 32.70
N LEU A 319 -4.59 -7.90 31.48
CA LEU A 319 -4.56 -6.45 31.19
C LEU A 319 -3.36 -5.75 31.85
N SER A 320 -2.23 -6.46 31.97
CA SER A 320 -1.02 -5.95 32.58
C SER A 320 0.05 -5.62 31.53
N VAL A 321 0.87 -4.64 31.84
CA VAL A 321 2.07 -4.34 31.04
C VAL A 321 3.15 -5.35 31.37
N ILE A 322 3.66 -6.04 30.36
CA ILE A 322 4.81 -6.93 30.46
C ILE A 322 5.99 -6.29 29.73
N TRP A 323 7.19 -6.44 30.27
CA TRP A 323 8.41 -5.97 29.63
C TRP A 323 9.07 -7.14 28.91
N GLN A 324 9.44 -6.91 27.65
CA GLN A 324 10.01 -7.92 26.80
C GLN A 324 11.32 -7.43 26.20
N GLU A 325 12.37 -8.22 26.33
CA GLU A 325 13.65 -7.91 25.68
C GLU A 325 13.59 -8.20 24.18
N VAL A 326 13.99 -7.21 23.38
CA VAL A 326 14.12 -7.35 21.92
C VAL A 326 15.49 -6.83 21.48
N PRO A 327 16.09 -7.38 20.40
CA PRO A 327 17.34 -6.86 19.86
C PRO A 327 17.20 -5.39 19.45
N VAL A 328 18.21 -4.57 19.77
CA VAL A 328 18.22 -3.13 19.47
C VAL A 328 18.04 -2.86 17.96
N GLY A 329 18.54 -3.76 17.10
CA GLY A 329 18.38 -3.69 15.65
C GLY A 329 16.91 -3.58 15.20
N ILE A 330 15.98 -4.17 15.96
CA ILE A 330 14.54 -4.08 15.68
C ILE A 330 14.04 -2.62 15.72
N LEU A 331 14.57 -1.80 16.62
CA LEU A 331 14.18 -0.38 16.68
C LEU A 331 14.53 0.35 15.39
N ALA A 332 15.67 0.02 14.77
CA ALA A 332 16.02 0.59 13.47
C ALA A 332 15.05 0.16 12.37
N PHE A 333 14.64 -1.10 12.33
CA PHE A 333 13.62 -1.55 11.38
C PHE A 333 12.26 -0.89 11.61
N LEU A 334 11.88 -0.62 12.86
CA LEU A 334 10.64 0.13 13.17
C LEU A 334 10.71 1.57 12.64
N LEU A 335 11.86 2.22 12.75
CA LEU A 335 12.08 3.57 12.22
C LEU A 335 12.04 3.63 10.69
N VAL A 336 12.26 2.51 9.97
CA VAL A 336 12.04 2.44 8.52
C VAL A 336 10.61 2.83 8.16
N GLY A 337 9.62 2.58 9.03
CA GLY A 337 8.24 3.04 8.84
C GLY A 337 8.14 4.55 8.63
N LEU A 338 8.94 5.34 9.36
CA LEU A 338 9.01 6.79 9.17
C LEU A 338 9.49 7.14 7.75
N CYS A 339 10.48 6.41 7.24
CA CYS A 339 11.06 6.65 5.92
C CYS A 339 10.11 6.21 4.79
N THR A 340 9.47 5.05 4.90
CA THR A 340 8.53 4.54 3.88
C THR A 340 7.30 5.41 3.72
N SER A 341 6.94 6.15 4.76
CA SER A 341 5.73 6.95 4.85
C SER A 341 5.47 7.87 3.65
N VAL A 342 6.53 8.53 3.15
CA VAL A 342 6.46 9.49 2.04
C VAL A 342 6.85 8.90 0.69
N MET A 343 7.40 7.67 0.67
CA MET A 343 7.94 7.06 -0.55
C MET A 343 6.84 6.81 -1.58
N TRP A 344 5.71 6.24 -1.20
CA TRP A 344 4.61 5.97 -2.12
C TRP A 344 4.19 7.20 -2.93
N GLY A 345 3.77 8.27 -2.23
CA GLY A 345 3.32 9.50 -2.89
C GLY A 345 4.42 10.19 -3.69
N GLY A 346 5.64 10.18 -3.18
CA GLY A 346 6.78 10.80 -3.86
C GLY A 346 7.19 10.05 -5.13
N ILE A 347 7.24 8.70 -5.10
CA ILE A 347 7.53 7.87 -6.28
C ILE A 347 6.43 8.06 -7.32
N PHE A 348 5.14 7.99 -6.90
CA PHE A 348 4.01 8.21 -7.79
C PHE A 348 4.07 9.58 -8.47
N ASN A 349 4.27 10.65 -7.67
CA ASN A 349 4.31 12.01 -8.18
C ASN A 349 5.43 12.21 -9.21
N MET A 350 6.64 11.68 -8.94
CA MET A 350 7.76 11.74 -9.89
C MET A 350 7.51 10.88 -11.14
N ALA A 351 6.84 9.74 -10.99
CA ALA A 351 6.57 8.83 -12.11
C ALA A 351 5.56 9.41 -13.09
N VAL A 352 4.52 10.10 -12.60
CA VAL A 352 3.46 10.67 -13.46
C VAL A 352 3.75 12.09 -13.94
N GLU A 353 4.86 12.69 -13.51
CA GLU A 353 5.22 14.05 -13.89
C GLU A 353 5.37 14.19 -15.41
N GLY A 354 4.66 15.14 -16.01
CA GLY A 354 4.73 15.43 -17.44
C GLY A 354 4.10 14.42 -18.39
N LEU A 355 3.40 13.38 -17.89
CA LEU A 355 2.79 12.35 -18.74
C LEU A 355 1.52 12.82 -19.47
N GLY A 356 0.86 13.90 -19.01
CA GLY A 356 -0.32 14.46 -19.67
C GLY A 356 -1.41 13.41 -19.95
N LYS A 357 -1.73 13.19 -21.22
CA LYS A 357 -2.75 12.22 -21.66
C LYS A 357 -2.48 10.76 -21.25
N TYR A 358 -1.26 10.43 -20.88
CA TYR A 358 -0.90 9.06 -20.46
C TYR A 358 -1.16 8.82 -18.96
N THR A 359 -1.51 9.85 -18.18
CA THR A 359 -1.60 9.75 -16.70
C THR A 359 -2.57 8.66 -16.24
N ALA A 360 -3.73 8.51 -16.86
CA ALA A 360 -4.72 7.50 -16.46
C ALA A 360 -4.19 6.07 -16.64
N ILE A 361 -3.64 5.78 -17.82
CA ILE A 361 -3.08 4.44 -18.10
C ILE A 361 -1.78 4.20 -17.30
N ALA A 362 -0.98 5.23 -17.08
CA ALA A 362 0.21 5.18 -16.25
C ALA A 362 -0.14 4.85 -14.79
N SER A 363 -1.22 5.41 -14.25
CA SER A 363 -1.73 5.06 -12.91
C SER A 363 -2.13 3.59 -12.82
N GLY A 364 -2.77 3.05 -13.87
CA GLY A 364 -3.09 1.63 -13.95
C GLY A 364 -1.86 0.74 -13.97
N ILE A 365 -0.85 1.09 -14.79
CA ILE A 365 0.43 0.36 -14.84
C ILE A 365 1.14 0.43 -13.49
N PHE A 366 1.16 1.62 -12.87
CA PHE A 366 1.76 1.82 -11.56
C PHE A 366 1.09 0.95 -10.50
N MET A 367 -0.26 0.86 -10.51
CA MET A 367 -0.99 -0.01 -9.60
C MET A 367 -0.76 -1.50 -9.90
N THR A 368 -0.56 -1.88 -11.17
CA THR A 368 -0.15 -3.26 -11.50
C THR A 368 1.15 -3.62 -10.78
N MET A 369 2.11 -2.69 -10.67
CA MET A 369 3.40 -2.94 -10.01
C MET A 369 3.30 -3.18 -8.50
N VAL A 370 2.17 -2.85 -7.85
CA VAL A 370 1.91 -3.20 -6.44
C VAL A 370 1.90 -4.72 -6.21
N PHE A 371 1.70 -5.52 -7.26
CA PHE A 371 1.95 -6.95 -7.26
C PHE A 371 3.36 -7.32 -6.75
N GLY A 372 4.31 -6.38 -6.82
CA GLY A 372 5.62 -6.51 -6.20
C GLY A 372 5.57 -6.95 -4.75
N CYS A 373 4.48 -6.65 -4.01
CA CYS A 373 4.30 -7.15 -2.64
C CYS A 373 4.34 -8.69 -2.60
N ALA A 374 3.54 -9.36 -3.42
CA ALA A 374 3.52 -10.82 -3.44
C ALA A 374 4.86 -11.42 -3.85
N VAL A 375 5.55 -10.82 -4.81
CA VAL A 375 6.83 -11.32 -5.34
C VAL A 375 7.97 -11.04 -4.36
N MET A 376 8.14 -9.79 -3.93
CA MET A 376 9.30 -9.38 -3.13
C MET A 376 9.27 -9.95 -1.72
N VAL A 377 8.08 -10.03 -1.10
CA VAL A 377 7.92 -10.67 0.22
C VAL A 377 8.15 -12.18 0.13
N ALA A 378 7.73 -12.83 -0.97
CA ALA A 378 8.03 -14.24 -1.20
C ALA A 378 9.53 -14.48 -1.41
N ILE A 379 10.22 -13.61 -2.18
CA ILE A 379 11.69 -13.68 -2.35
C ILE A 379 12.38 -13.50 -1.00
N GLN A 380 11.95 -12.55 -0.19
CA GLN A 380 12.50 -12.33 1.15
C GLN A 380 12.29 -13.56 2.03
N GLY A 381 11.10 -14.21 1.97
CA GLY A 381 10.84 -15.46 2.66
C GLY A 381 11.73 -16.62 2.21
N TRP A 382 11.89 -16.74 0.92
CA TRP A 382 12.78 -17.77 0.36
C TRP A 382 14.23 -17.57 0.84
N VAL A 383 14.73 -16.34 0.88
CA VAL A 383 16.07 -16.05 1.43
C VAL A 383 16.11 -16.38 2.92
N ALA A 384 15.06 -16.01 3.69
CA ALA A 384 14.99 -16.31 5.13
C ALA A 384 15.01 -17.83 5.41
N ASP A 385 14.30 -18.62 4.60
CA ASP A 385 14.24 -20.08 4.72
C ASP A 385 15.58 -20.74 4.37
N MET A 386 16.34 -20.16 3.43
CA MET A 386 17.65 -20.69 3.02
C MET A 386 18.80 -20.24 3.93
N THR A 387 18.63 -19.16 4.67
CA THR A 387 19.68 -18.58 5.51
C THR A 387 19.15 -18.27 6.90
N ASP A 388 18.71 -17.04 7.14
CA ASP A 388 18.10 -16.55 8.37
C ASP A 388 17.30 -15.27 8.11
N TYR A 389 16.50 -14.83 9.10
CA TYR A 389 15.66 -13.65 8.96
C TYR A 389 16.45 -12.36 8.75
N MET A 390 17.62 -12.20 9.40
CA MET A 390 18.42 -10.97 9.25
C MET A 390 19.04 -10.88 7.87
N THR A 391 19.57 -11.99 7.35
CA THR A 391 20.11 -12.08 5.99
C THR A 391 19.02 -11.77 4.94
N SER A 392 17.76 -12.11 5.19
CA SER A 392 16.67 -11.81 4.26
C SER A 392 16.47 -10.30 3.99
N TYR A 393 16.89 -9.43 4.90
CA TYR A 393 16.83 -7.99 4.73
C TYR A 393 17.74 -7.43 3.63
N TRP A 394 18.65 -8.22 3.04
CA TRP A 394 19.35 -7.84 1.82
C TRP A 394 18.37 -7.53 0.68
N VAL A 395 17.20 -8.18 0.63
CA VAL A 395 16.14 -7.89 -0.34
C VAL A 395 15.60 -6.48 -0.15
N VAL A 396 15.38 -6.07 1.10
CA VAL A 396 14.94 -4.71 1.46
C VAL A 396 16.02 -3.68 1.15
N LEU A 397 17.29 -4.00 1.47
CA LEU A 397 18.43 -3.13 1.23
C LEU A 397 18.63 -2.85 -0.26
N PHE A 398 18.57 -3.91 -1.10
CA PHE A 398 18.62 -3.77 -2.56
C PHE A 398 17.49 -2.88 -3.09
N SER A 399 16.28 -3.07 -2.59
CA SER A 399 15.11 -2.29 -2.99
C SER A 399 15.25 -0.81 -2.60
N ALA A 400 15.73 -0.53 -1.39
CA ALA A 400 15.99 0.83 -0.93
C ALA A 400 17.10 1.52 -1.76
N ALA A 401 18.15 0.77 -2.12
CA ALA A 401 19.23 1.28 -3.00
C ALA A 401 18.69 1.63 -4.39
N TYR A 402 17.81 0.81 -4.96
CA TYR A 402 17.16 1.12 -6.23
C TYR A 402 16.26 2.36 -6.12
N ILE A 403 15.50 2.52 -5.05
CA ILE A 403 14.65 3.70 -4.83
C ILE A 403 15.52 4.96 -4.74
N LEU A 404 16.67 4.88 -4.06
CA LEU A 404 17.64 5.99 -4.00
C LEU A 404 18.16 6.33 -5.40
N PHE A 405 18.58 5.34 -6.19
CA PHE A 405 18.99 5.52 -7.59
C PHE A 405 17.88 6.18 -8.41
N TYR A 406 16.63 5.68 -8.28
CA TYR A 406 15.49 6.26 -8.99
C TYR A 406 15.29 7.73 -8.62
N ALA A 407 15.25 8.06 -7.34
CA ALA A 407 15.03 9.43 -6.89
C ALA A 407 16.16 10.37 -7.34
N ALA A 408 17.41 9.96 -7.20
CA ALA A 408 18.56 10.81 -7.51
C ALA A 408 18.78 11.01 -9.02
N ILE A 409 18.60 9.96 -9.81
CA ILE A 409 19.02 9.90 -11.23
C ILE A 409 17.85 9.54 -12.15
N GLY A 410 17.13 8.45 -11.84
CA GLY A 410 16.17 7.83 -12.75
C GLY A 410 14.89 8.64 -12.96
N SER A 411 14.51 9.47 -12.00
CA SER A 411 13.28 10.28 -12.02
C SER A 411 13.36 11.55 -12.85
N LYS A 412 14.54 11.87 -13.40
CA LYS A 412 14.69 13.07 -14.26
C LYS A 412 13.96 12.84 -15.58
N PRO A 413 12.95 13.68 -15.94
CA PRO A 413 12.37 13.65 -17.27
C PRO A 413 13.48 13.85 -18.29
N VAL A 414 13.53 13.01 -19.31
CA VAL A 414 14.45 13.26 -20.45
C VAL A 414 13.84 14.44 -21.21
N SER A 415 14.42 15.61 -21.05
CA SER A 415 14.13 16.74 -21.91
C SER A 415 14.66 16.38 -23.30
N TYR A 416 13.77 15.95 -24.20
CA TYR A 416 14.09 15.98 -25.61
C TYR A 416 14.16 17.46 -26.01
N THR A 417 15.31 18.08 -25.82
CA THR A 417 15.66 19.24 -26.62
C THR A 417 15.61 18.73 -28.05
N HIS A 418 14.58 19.12 -28.79
CA HIS A 418 14.58 19.04 -30.24
C HIS A 418 15.88 19.65 -30.71
N LEU A 419 16.83 18.84 -31.12
CA LEU A 419 17.81 19.25 -32.12
C LEU A 419 16.97 19.56 -33.37
N THR A 420 16.44 20.77 -33.45
CA THR A 420 16.09 21.36 -34.72
C THR A 420 17.39 21.37 -35.50
N LEU A 421 17.58 20.41 -36.37
CA LEU A 421 18.54 20.48 -37.42
C LEU A 421 18.33 21.86 -38.11
N PRO A 422 19.36 22.71 -38.23
CA PRO A 422 19.20 23.91 -39.00
C PRO A 422 18.80 23.47 -40.41
N THR A 423 17.61 23.90 -40.85
CA THR A 423 17.19 23.77 -42.24
C THR A 423 18.23 24.57 -43.04
N ILE A 424 19.18 23.88 -43.61
CA ILE A 424 20.05 24.47 -44.64
C ILE A 424 19.16 24.83 -45.80
N LEU A 425 18.79 26.09 -45.92
CA LEU A 425 18.22 26.65 -47.11
C LEU A 425 19.27 26.48 -48.20
N LEU A 426 19.02 25.49 -49.07
CA LEU A 426 19.64 25.48 -50.40
C LEU A 426 18.92 26.52 -51.25
N VAL A 427 19.61 27.62 -51.51
CA VAL A 427 19.29 28.58 -52.58
C VAL A 427 19.86 28.03 -53.88
#